data_b79ee0a8066f36eb51646c7c810c6de4
#
_entry.id   b79ee0a8066f36eb51646c7c810c6de4
#
_cell.length_a   1.000
_cell.length_b   1.000
_cell.length_c   1.000
_cell.angle_alpha   90.00
_cell.angle_beta   90.00
_cell.angle_gamma   90.00
#
_symmetry.space_group_name_H-M   'P 1'
#
loop_
_entity.id
_entity.type
_entity.pdbx_description
1 polymer ?
#
loop_
_entity_poly.entity_id
_entity_poly.type
_entity_poly.pdbx_seq_one_letter_code
_entity_poly.pdbx_strand_id
1 'polypeptide(L)'
;IFFFGAIVAVILGAFLTYLSITHKCLWLYKPLSWFVMTIHDIPSVVLMMFFFYVIFGGAMNGILVSIIALGIYTSGALYKIFKIHITQVGKEQLEAGQMLGVSTFKCYRYIILPQAVKTMLPLVGGELKLLLRATSYAGYIAQKDLVKAVDAIRSFTYDAFVPLLLVSLLYLLLSWLIVKTLDCISKKYFYND
;
A
#
# COMPACT_ATOMS: atom_id res chain seq x y z
N ILE A 1 -5.90 -11.82 -0.71
CA ILE A 1 -4.83 -11.05 -1.38
C ILE A 1 -4.75 -9.65 -0.79
N PHE A 2 -5.83 -8.85 -0.82
CA PHE A 2 -5.84 -7.44 -0.41
C PHE A 2 -5.27 -7.20 1.01
N PHE A 3 -5.82 -7.84 2.04
CA PHE A 3 -5.38 -7.61 3.43
C PHE A 3 -3.90 -7.93 3.66
N PHE A 4 -3.45 -9.08 3.20
CA PHE A 4 -2.06 -9.47 3.36
C PHE A 4 -1.12 -8.62 2.50
N GLY A 5 -1.53 -8.26 1.28
CA GLY A 5 -0.79 -7.32 0.43
C GLY A 5 -0.66 -5.94 1.07
N ALA A 6 -1.73 -5.42 1.69
CA ALA A 6 -1.70 -4.15 2.43
C ALA A 6 -0.76 -4.21 3.64
N ILE A 7 -0.77 -5.31 4.41
CA ILE A 7 0.15 -5.49 5.55
C ILE A 7 1.60 -5.49 5.07
N VAL A 8 1.92 -6.25 4.02
CA VAL A 8 3.27 -6.28 3.43
C VAL A 8 3.69 -4.88 2.96
N ALA A 9 2.80 -4.17 2.25
CA ALA A 9 3.07 -2.83 1.74
C ALA A 9 3.34 -1.82 2.86
N VAL A 10 2.53 -1.82 3.91
CA VAL A 10 2.70 -0.92 5.07
C VAL A 10 3.99 -1.22 5.82
N ILE A 11 4.28 -2.50 6.10
CA ILE A 11 5.50 -2.90 6.81
C ILE A 11 6.75 -2.51 6.02
N LEU A 12 6.81 -2.84 4.72
CA LEU A 12 7.96 -2.51 3.87
C LEU A 12 8.11 -1.00 3.67
N GLY A 13 7.01 -0.28 3.42
CA GLY A 13 7.02 1.18 3.28
C GLY A 13 7.48 1.89 4.55
N ALA A 14 6.99 1.46 5.72
CA ALA A 14 7.41 1.99 7.02
C ALA A 14 8.87 1.66 7.32
N PHE A 15 9.32 0.45 7.04
CA PHE A 15 10.71 0.01 7.22
C PHE A 15 11.68 0.84 6.37
N LEU A 16 11.37 1.04 5.08
CA LEU A 16 12.16 1.89 4.19
C LEU A 16 12.21 3.33 4.67
N THR A 17 11.08 3.85 5.16
CA THR A 17 11.02 5.20 5.72
C THR A 17 11.89 5.33 6.97
N TYR A 18 11.82 4.34 7.86
CA TYR A 18 12.67 4.29 9.05
C TYR A 18 14.16 4.28 8.71
N LEU A 19 14.59 3.46 7.75
CA LEU A 19 15.98 3.43 7.27
C LEU A 19 16.40 4.77 6.65
N SER A 20 15.48 5.43 5.92
CA SER A 20 15.73 6.73 5.29
C SER A 20 15.97 7.84 6.31
N ILE A 21 15.22 7.84 7.41
CA ILE A 21 15.27 8.89 8.44
C ILE A 21 16.46 8.70 9.39
N THR A 22 16.74 7.45 9.76
CA THR A 22 17.78 7.17 10.76
C THR A 22 19.21 7.22 10.20
N HIS A 23 19.38 7.18 8.88
CA HIS A 23 20.67 7.11 8.19
C HIS A 23 21.64 6.01 8.70
N LYS A 24 21.16 5.09 9.54
CA LYS A 24 22.00 4.08 10.21
C LYS A 24 22.56 3.01 9.29
N CYS A 25 21.91 2.76 8.15
CA CYS A 25 22.29 1.71 7.18
C CYS A 25 22.16 2.21 5.74
N LEU A 26 22.88 3.26 5.39
CA LEU A 26 22.88 3.83 4.04
C LEU A 26 23.20 2.80 2.95
N TRP A 27 24.06 1.83 3.26
CA TRP A 27 24.45 0.76 2.35
C TRP A 27 23.27 -0.18 2.01
N LEU A 28 22.40 -0.46 2.96
CA LEU A 28 21.20 -1.28 2.75
C LEU A 28 20.04 -0.45 2.20
N TYR A 29 19.88 0.79 2.69
CA TYR A 29 18.78 1.67 2.31
C TYR A 29 18.80 2.05 0.83
N LYS A 30 19.96 2.49 0.31
CA LYS A 30 20.07 2.97 -1.08
C LYS A 30 19.64 1.90 -2.11
N PRO A 31 20.20 0.68 -2.13
CA PRO A 31 19.80 -0.32 -3.10
C PRO A 31 18.36 -0.78 -2.91
N LEU A 32 17.89 -0.92 -1.66
CA LEU A 32 16.54 -1.38 -1.38
C LEU A 32 15.49 -0.33 -1.78
N SER A 33 15.72 0.95 -1.49
CA SER A 33 14.82 2.03 -1.91
C SER A 33 14.80 2.19 -3.43
N TRP A 34 15.95 2.10 -4.08
CA TRP A 34 16.05 2.13 -5.54
C TRP A 34 15.26 0.97 -6.17
N PHE A 35 15.44 -0.25 -5.66
CA PHE A 35 14.75 -1.44 -6.14
C PHE A 35 13.22 -1.30 -6.01
N VAL A 36 12.72 -0.93 -4.83
CA VAL A 36 11.28 -0.80 -4.58
C VAL A 36 10.67 0.34 -5.41
N MET A 37 11.40 1.45 -5.60
CA MET A 37 10.93 2.56 -6.44
C MET A 37 10.88 2.17 -7.92
N THR A 38 11.90 1.46 -8.42
CA THR A 38 11.94 0.97 -9.81
C THR A 38 10.82 -0.04 -10.07
N ILE A 39 10.56 -0.95 -9.13
CA ILE A 39 9.42 -1.89 -9.23
C ILE A 39 8.08 -1.15 -9.26
N HIS A 40 7.94 -0.09 -8.50
CA HIS A 40 6.71 0.71 -8.49
C HIS A 40 6.43 1.42 -9.82
N ASP A 41 7.45 1.68 -10.63
CA ASP A 41 7.28 2.30 -11.95
C ASP A 41 6.85 1.29 -13.04
N ILE A 42 6.92 -0.02 -12.77
CA ILE A 42 6.43 -1.07 -13.67
C ILE A 42 4.91 -1.22 -13.49
N PRO A 43 4.10 -1.37 -14.56
CA PRO A 43 2.68 -1.66 -14.43
C PRO A 43 2.44 -2.89 -13.54
N SER A 44 1.57 -2.75 -12.54
CA SER A 44 1.36 -3.79 -11.51
C SER A 44 0.91 -5.15 -12.07
N VAL A 45 0.16 -5.17 -13.18
CA VAL A 45 -0.23 -6.40 -13.85
C VAL A 45 0.98 -7.12 -14.46
N VAL A 46 1.87 -6.38 -15.11
CA VAL A 46 3.09 -6.92 -15.73
C VAL A 46 4.02 -7.46 -14.64
N LEU A 47 4.17 -6.69 -13.56
CA LEU A 47 4.97 -7.10 -12.41
C LEU A 47 4.47 -8.42 -11.82
N MET A 48 3.16 -8.56 -11.63
CA MET A 48 2.57 -9.77 -11.07
C MET A 48 2.77 -10.98 -11.98
N MET A 49 2.59 -10.81 -13.30
CA MET A 49 2.86 -11.87 -14.28
C MET A 49 4.34 -12.25 -14.30
N PHE A 50 5.25 -11.27 -14.23
CA PHE A 50 6.69 -11.50 -14.18
C PHE A 50 7.10 -12.30 -12.93
N PHE A 51 6.58 -11.93 -11.77
CA PHE A 51 6.81 -12.70 -10.54
C PHE A 51 6.32 -14.14 -10.69
N PHE A 52 5.10 -14.33 -11.21
CA PHE A 52 4.50 -15.66 -11.30
C PHE A 52 5.21 -16.57 -12.32
N TYR A 53 5.40 -16.10 -13.56
CA TYR A 53 5.92 -16.94 -14.64
C TYR A 53 7.44 -16.98 -14.69
N VAL A 54 8.12 -15.86 -14.39
CA VAL A 54 9.59 -15.77 -14.55
C VAL A 54 10.31 -16.09 -13.25
N ILE A 55 9.94 -15.44 -12.13
CA ILE A 55 10.66 -15.65 -10.86
C ILE A 55 10.30 -16.99 -10.24
N PHE A 56 9.00 -17.34 -10.20
CA PHE A 56 8.52 -18.55 -9.54
C PHE A 56 8.18 -19.69 -10.52
N GLY A 57 8.41 -19.51 -11.83
CA GLY A 57 8.21 -20.55 -12.84
C GLY A 57 6.82 -21.16 -12.89
N GLY A 58 5.78 -20.47 -12.40
CA GLY A 58 4.41 -20.98 -12.30
C GLY A 58 4.17 -22.03 -11.21
N ALA A 59 5.20 -22.41 -10.45
CA ALA A 59 5.11 -23.47 -9.44
C ALA A 59 4.54 -23.00 -8.08
N MET A 60 4.64 -21.72 -7.79
CA MET A 60 4.16 -21.16 -6.51
C MET A 60 2.66 -20.84 -6.57
N ASN A 61 2.00 -20.93 -5.42
CA ASN A 61 0.60 -20.54 -5.30
C ASN A 61 0.40 -19.08 -5.72
N GLY A 62 -0.44 -18.83 -6.74
CA GLY A 62 -0.67 -17.51 -7.31
C GLY A 62 -1.23 -16.49 -6.31
N ILE A 63 -1.93 -16.93 -5.25
CA ILE A 63 -2.38 -16.04 -4.19
C ILE A 63 -1.18 -15.46 -3.44
N LEU A 64 -0.19 -16.29 -3.11
CA LEU A 64 1.02 -15.84 -2.42
C LEU A 64 1.86 -14.93 -3.32
N VAL A 65 1.99 -15.28 -4.59
CA VAL A 65 2.68 -14.43 -5.57
C VAL A 65 2.00 -13.06 -5.69
N SER A 66 0.67 -13.03 -5.76
CA SER A 66 -0.09 -11.77 -5.81
C SER A 66 0.13 -10.92 -4.56
N ILE A 67 0.16 -11.53 -3.37
CA ILE A 67 0.42 -10.83 -2.10
C ILE A 67 1.82 -10.20 -2.11
N ILE A 68 2.82 -10.95 -2.53
CA ILE A 68 4.22 -10.48 -2.57
C ILE A 68 4.37 -9.38 -3.62
N ALA A 69 3.96 -9.63 -4.87
CA ALA A 69 4.15 -8.70 -5.97
C ALA A 69 3.41 -7.37 -5.74
N LEU A 70 2.13 -7.42 -5.37
CA LEU A 70 1.33 -6.23 -5.11
C LEU A 70 1.72 -5.53 -3.81
N GLY A 71 2.16 -6.29 -2.80
CA GLY A 71 2.69 -5.74 -1.55
C GLY A 71 3.97 -4.94 -1.78
N ILE A 72 4.92 -5.47 -2.54
CA ILE A 72 6.16 -4.77 -2.91
C ILE A 72 5.83 -3.54 -3.78
N TYR A 73 4.97 -3.71 -4.79
CA TYR A 73 4.53 -2.61 -5.65
C TYR A 73 3.98 -1.43 -4.85
N THR A 74 3.00 -1.68 -3.99
CA THR A 74 2.33 -0.64 -3.19
C THR A 74 3.26 -0.06 -2.13
N SER A 75 4.26 -0.81 -1.65
CA SER A 75 5.22 -0.32 -0.66
C SER A 75 6.05 0.86 -1.17
N GLY A 76 6.29 0.95 -2.49
CA GLY A 76 6.98 2.08 -3.12
C GLY A 76 6.21 3.39 -2.98
N ALA A 77 4.89 3.36 -3.23
CA ALA A 77 4.01 4.51 -3.04
C ALA A 77 3.91 4.90 -1.56
N LEU A 78 3.68 3.92 -0.67
CA LEU A 78 3.58 4.17 0.76
C LEU A 78 4.89 4.72 1.34
N TYR A 79 6.04 4.23 0.89
CA TYR A 79 7.34 4.79 1.28
C TYR A 79 7.45 6.26 0.89
N LYS A 80 7.08 6.65 -0.34
CA LYS A 80 7.08 8.05 -0.79
C LYS A 80 6.19 8.92 0.11
N ILE A 81 4.95 8.46 0.38
CA ILE A 81 3.98 9.15 1.22
C ILE A 81 4.53 9.34 2.64
N PHE A 82 4.97 8.26 3.28
CA PHE A 82 5.47 8.30 4.65
C PHE A 82 6.69 9.20 4.78
N LYS A 83 7.66 9.08 3.88
CA LYS A 83 8.88 9.88 3.89
C LYS A 83 8.57 11.37 3.75
N ILE A 84 7.74 11.75 2.78
CA ILE A 84 7.41 13.15 2.53
C ILE A 84 6.73 13.77 3.77
N HIS A 85 5.69 13.13 4.29
CA HIS A 85 4.92 13.72 5.40
C HIS A 85 5.70 13.75 6.71
N ILE A 86 6.49 12.72 7.01
CA ILE A 86 7.34 12.73 8.21
C ILE A 86 8.44 13.79 8.08
N THR A 87 9.02 13.97 6.89
CA THR A 87 10.09 14.97 6.69
C THR A 87 9.53 16.40 6.73
N GLN A 88 8.35 16.64 6.14
CA GLN A 88 7.71 17.97 6.15
C GLN A 88 7.36 18.43 7.57
N VAL A 89 6.76 17.55 8.38
CA VAL A 89 6.43 17.87 9.79
C VAL A 89 7.69 17.90 10.66
N GLY A 90 8.65 17.02 10.33
CA GLY A 90 9.76 16.69 11.23
C GLY A 90 10.83 17.75 11.39
N LYS A 91 11.11 18.56 10.37
CA LYS A 91 12.29 19.43 10.38
C LYS A 91 12.25 20.48 11.49
N GLU A 92 11.24 21.32 11.49
CA GLU A 92 11.09 22.40 12.47
C GLU A 92 10.80 21.87 13.89
N GLN A 93 9.97 20.84 13.99
CA GLN A 93 9.60 20.23 15.26
C GLN A 93 10.78 19.50 15.93
N LEU A 94 11.67 18.92 15.15
CA LEU A 94 12.87 18.26 15.67
C LEU A 94 13.86 19.28 16.24
N GLU A 95 14.12 20.35 15.50
CA GLU A 95 15.01 21.43 15.93
C GLU A 95 14.50 22.09 17.23
N ALA A 96 13.20 22.44 17.28
CA ALA A 96 12.58 22.99 18.47
C ALA A 96 12.64 22.05 19.68
N GLY A 97 12.35 20.76 19.46
CA GLY A 97 12.41 19.76 20.52
C GLY A 97 13.82 19.54 21.06
N GLN A 98 14.83 19.58 20.20
CA GLN A 98 16.23 19.46 20.59
C GLN A 98 16.69 20.67 21.42
N MET A 99 16.25 21.88 21.08
CA MET A 99 16.52 23.08 21.88
C MET A 99 15.94 22.98 23.30
N LEU A 100 14.82 22.26 23.47
CA LEU A 100 14.20 21.98 24.77
C LEU A 100 14.78 20.76 25.49
N GLY A 101 15.86 20.15 24.96
CA GLY A 101 16.51 18.98 25.55
C GLY A 101 15.75 17.66 25.37
N VAL A 102 14.73 17.63 24.49
CA VAL A 102 13.96 16.40 24.19
C VAL A 102 14.78 15.52 23.25
N SER A 103 14.90 14.23 23.58
CA SER A 103 15.64 13.31 22.71
C SER A 103 14.96 13.13 21.36
N THR A 104 15.75 12.92 20.30
CA THR A 104 15.28 12.71 18.92
C THR A 104 14.18 11.64 18.84
N PHE A 105 14.33 10.51 19.54
CA PHE A 105 13.34 9.45 19.58
C PHE A 105 11.99 9.91 20.15
N LYS A 106 12.02 10.68 21.25
CA LYS A 106 10.79 11.22 21.86
C LYS A 106 10.12 12.24 20.93
N CYS A 107 10.90 13.11 20.25
CA CYS A 107 10.36 14.03 19.25
C CYS A 107 9.62 13.29 18.13
N TYR A 108 10.23 12.26 17.55
CA TYR A 108 9.57 11.44 16.51
C TYR A 108 8.31 10.75 17.05
N ARG A 109 8.41 10.09 18.21
CA ARG A 109 7.32 9.25 18.75
C ARG A 109 6.09 10.05 19.18
N TYR A 110 6.30 11.19 19.83
CA TYR A 110 5.23 11.91 20.52
C TYR A 110 4.80 13.21 19.82
N ILE A 111 5.64 13.77 18.95
CA ILE A 111 5.35 15.04 18.29
C ILE A 111 5.14 14.83 16.78
N ILE A 112 6.15 14.29 16.08
CA ILE A 112 6.18 14.25 14.62
C ILE A 112 5.24 13.18 14.07
N LEU A 113 5.33 11.94 14.56
CA LEU A 113 4.52 10.82 14.04
C LEU A 113 3.01 11.05 14.15
N PRO A 114 2.43 11.51 15.28
CA PRO A 114 1.00 11.77 15.35
C PRO A 114 0.52 12.79 14.31
N GLN A 115 1.28 13.87 14.12
CA GLN A 115 0.96 14.90 13.15
C GLN A 115 1.09 14.39 11.70
N ALA A 116 2.19 13.69 11.39
CA ALA A 116 2.43 13.12 10.07
C ALA A 116 1.37 12.07 9.71
N VAL A 117 0.97 11.19 10.63
CA VAL A 117 -0.08 10.19 10.39
C VAL A 117 -1.40 10.84 10.01
N LYS A 118 -1.78 11.92 10.69
CA LYS A 118 -3.00 12.67 10.39
C LYS A 118 -3.04 13.14 8.93
N THR A 119 -1.94 13.68 8.43
CA THR A 119 -1.86 14.24 7.07
C THR A 119 -1.67 13.18 5.97
N MET A 120 -0.99 12.07 6.27
CA MET A 120 -0.76 11.00 5.28
C MET A 120 -1.91 9.99 5.15
N LEU A 121 -2.80 9.88 6.16
CA LEU A 121 -3.84 8.86 6.20
C LEU A 121 -4.79 8.88 4.98
N PRO A 122 -5.25 10.03 4.47
CA PRO A 122 -6.08 10.09 3.26
C PRO A 122 -5.36 9.55 2.01
N LEU A 123 -4.04 9.82 1.89
CA LEU A 123 -3.22 9.35 0.77
C LEU A 123 -2.99 7.85 0.85
N VAL A 124 -2.74 7.32 2.05
CA VAL A 124 -2.69 5.87 2.31
C VAL A 124 -3.99 5.21 1.88
N GLY A 125 -5.14 5.83 2.17
CA GLY A 125 -6.44 5.36 1.71
C GLY A 125 -6.56 5.32 0.19
N GLY A 126 -5.99 6.29 -0.49
CA GLY A 126 -5.89 6.30 -1.96
C GLY A 126 -5.11 5.10 -2.49
N GLU A 127 -3.93 4.83 -1.93
CA GLU A 127 -3.09 3.69 -2.33
C GLU A 127 -3.72 2.34 -2.01
N LEU A 128 -4.41 2.21 -0.88
CA LEU A 128 -5.14 0.99 -0.54
C LEU A 128 -6.30 0.72 -1.51
N LYS A 129 -6.98 1.75 -2.02
CA LYS A 129 -7.97 1.59 -3.10
C LYS A 129 -7.34 1.11 -4.40
N LEU A 130 -6.16 1.63 -4.75
CA LEU A 130 -5.42 1.17 -5.93
C LEU A 130 -4.98 -0.28 -5.77
N LEU A 131 -4.49 -0.66 -4.59
CA LEU A 131 -4.18 -2.04 -4.26
C LEU A 131 -5.40 -2.96 -4.38
N LEU A 132 -6.58 -2.54 -3.86
CA LEU A 132 -7.82 -3.30 -4.00
C LEU A 132 -8.15 -3.58 -5.48
N ARG A 133 -8.06 -2.55 -6.34
CA ARG A 133 -8.28 -2.71 -7.78
C ARG A 133 -7.23 -3.63 -8.42
N ALA A 134 -5.98 -3.51 -8.02
CA ALA A 134 -4.89 -4.35 -8.54
C ALA A 134 -5.06 -5.83 -8.20
N THR A 135 -5.80 -6.19 -7.14
CA THR A 135 -6.08 -7.61 -6.86
C THR A 135 -6.88 -8.31 -7.96
N SER A 136 -7.62 -7.58 -8.80
CA SER A 136 -8.32 -8.13 -9.96
C SER A 136 -7.38 -8.65 -11.06
N TYR A 137 -6.12 -8.25 -11.02
CA TYR A 137 -5.12 -8.77 -11.97
C TYR A 137 -4.69 -10.21 -11.65
N ALA A 138 -5.06 -10.75 -10.49
CA ALA A 138 -4.81 -12.16 -10.15
C ALA A 138 -5.44 -13.14 -11.14
N GLY A 139 -6.48 -12.72 -11.85
CA GLY A 139 -7.05 -13.47 -12.97
C GLY A 139 -6.08 -13.78 -14.10
N TYR A 140 -5.06 -12.94 -14.33
CA TYR A 140 -4.03 -13.16 -15.37
C TYR A 140 -3.03 -14.28 -15.02
N ILE A 141 -2.95 -14.66 -13.75
CA ILE A 141 -2.13 -15.78 -13.27
C ILE A 141 -2.99 -16.97 -12.82
N ALA A 142 -4.13 -17.17 -13.50
CA ALA A 142 -5.08 -18.26 -13.32
C ALA A 142 -5.69 -18.37 -11.91
N GLN A 143 -5.67 -17.30 -11.11
CA GLN A 143 -6.36 -17.27 -9.82
C GLN A 143 -7.83 -16.89 -10.00
N LYS A 144 -8.70 -17.54 -9.20
CA LYS A 144 -10.12 -17.20 -9.16
C LYS A 144 -10.29 -15.95 -8.30
N ASP A 145 -10.57 -14.84 -8.94
CA ASP A 145 -10.96 -13.58 -8.31
C ASP A 145 -12.39 -13.20 -8.66
N LEU A 146 -12.85 -12.02 -8.20
CA LEU A 146 -14.19 -11.53 -8.48
C LEU A 146 -14.45 -11.33 -9.97
N VAL A 147 -13.45 -10.82 -10.70
CA VAL A 147 -13.57 -10.57 -12.14
C VAL A 147 -13.65 -11.88 -12.93
N LYS A 148 -12.83 -12.87 -12.56
CA LYS A 148 -12.93 -14.22 -13.15
C LYS A 148 -14.27 -14.91 -12.87
N ALA A 149 -14.84 -14.71 -11.68
CA ALA A 149 -16.16 -15.22 -11.36
C ALA A 149 -17.23 -14.59 -12.26
N VAL A 150 -17.12 -13.28 -12.51
CA VAL A 150 -18.01 -12.56 -13.44
C VAL A 150 -17.85 -13.05 -14.88
N ASP A 151 -16.61 -13.26 -15.33
CA ASP A 151 -16.34 -13.82 -16.66
C ASP A 151 -16.98 -15.20 -16.84
N ALA A 152 -16.93 -16.07 -15.82
CA ALA A 152 -17.61 -17.36 -15.84
C ALA A 152 -19.12 -17.22 -15.95
N ILE A 153 -19.75 -16.35 -15.14
CA ILE A 153 -21.20 -16.10 -15.18
C ILE A 153 -21.60 -15.59 -16.57
N ARG A 154 -20.86 -14.61 -17.10
CA ARG A 154 -21.10 -14.04 -18.43
C ARG A 154 -21.04 -15.11 -19.52
N SER A 155 -20.10 -16.03 -19.44
CA SER A 155 -19.96 -17.14 -20.40
C SER A 155 -21.14 -18.12 -20.36
N PHE A 156 -21.74 -18.32 -19.17
CA PHE A 156 -22.91 -19.20 -19.01
C PHE A 156 -24.22 -18.53 -19.39
N THR A 157 -24.39 -17.25 -19.05
CA THR A 157 -25.66 -16.52 -19.23
C THR A 157 -25.76 -15.80 -20.54
N TYR A 158 -24.66 -15.64 -21.28
CA TYR A 158 -24.54 -14.79 -22.46
C TYR A 158 -24.98 -13.34 -22.22
N ASP A 159 -25.08 -12.94 -20.95
CA ASP A 159 -25.36 -11.56 -20.52
C ASP A 159 -24.11 -10.94 -19.89
N ALA A 160 -23.67 -9.82 -20.44
CA ALA A 160 -22.53 -9.08 -19.93
C ALA A 160 -22.94 -7.93 -18.98
N PHE A 161 -24.14 -7.38 -19.14
CA PHE A 161 -24.54 -6.16 -18.46
C PHE A 161 -24.70 -6.38 -16.95
N VAL A 162 -25.53 -7.35 -16.55
CA VAL A 162 -25.84 -7.56 -15.13
C VAL A 162 -24.62 -8.00 -14.33
N PRO A 163 -23.80 -8.99 -14.76
CA PRO A 163 -22.61 -9.39 -14.01
C PRO A 163 -21.56 -8.28 -13.90
N LEU A 164 -21.34 -7.48 -14.96
CA LEU A 164 -20.38 -6.37 -14.91
C LEU A 164 -20.87 -5.23 -14.03
N LEU A 165 -22.16 -4.93 -14.02
CA LEU A 165 -22.75 -3.94 -13.13
C LEU A 165 -22.58 -4.35 -11.67
N LEU A 166 -22.89 -5.61 -11.34
CA LEU A 166 -22.76 -6.13 -9.97
C LEU A 166 -21.33 -6.06 -9.44
N VAL A 167 -20.33 -6.48 -10.24
CA VAL A 167 -18.94 -6.42 -9.79
C VAL A 167 -18.47 -4.97 -9.65
N SER A 168 -18.91 -4.08 -10.51
CA SER A 168 -18.58 -2.65 -10.42
C SER A 168 -19.12 -2.03 -9.13
N LEU A 169 -20.38 -2.31 -8.78
CA LEU A 169 -20.99 -1.89 -7.53
C LEU A 169 -20.26 -2.47 -6.30
N LEU A 170 -19.84 -3.73 -6.40
CA LEU A 170 -19.09 -4.40 -5.33
C LEU A 170 -17.73 -3.72 -5.08
N TYR A 171 -16.96 -3.41 -6.14
CA TYR A 171 -15.71 -2.66 -6.01
C TYR A 171 -15.92 -1.23 -5.48
N LEU A 172 -17.01 -0.57 -5.86
CA LEU A 172 -17.37 0.75 -5.31
C LEU A 172 -17.64 0.65 -3.81
N LEU A 173 -18.44 -0.34 -3.38
CA LEU A 173 -18.75 -0.58 -1.98
C LEU A 173 -17.48 -0.86 -1.15
N LEU A 174 -16.63 -1.76 -1.64
CA LEU A 174 -15.36 -2.10 -0.97
C LEU A 174 -14.42 -0.88 -0.87
N SER A 175 -14.32 -0.10 -1.94
CA SER A 175 -13.52 1.14 -1.96
C SER A 175 -14.05 2.18 -0.97
N TRP A 176 -15.37 2.32 -0.88
CA TRP A 176 -16.01 3.22 0.08
C TRP A 176 -15.79 2.75 1.53
N LEU A 177 -15.87 1.44 1.80
CA LEU A 177 -15.59 0.88 3.12
C LEU A 177 -14.15 1.17 3.57
N ILE A 178 -13.17 1.03 2.67
CA ILE A 178 -11.75 1.34 2.98
C ILE A 178 -11.62 2.81 3.43
N VAL A 179 -12.18 3.74 2.66
CA VAL A 179 -12.09 5.16 3.01
C VAL A 179 -12.79 5.44 4.32
N LYS A 180 -14.02 4.96 4.48
CA LYS A 180 -14.80 5.17 5.69
C LYS A 180 -14.12 4.62 6.95
N THR A 181 -13.48 3.46 6.86
CA THR A 181 -12.73 2.89 7.99
C THR A 181 -11.53 3.76 8.36
N LEU A 182 -10.78 4.26 7.37
CA LEU A 182 -9.64 5.15 7.62
C LEU A 182 -10.08 6.51 8.16
N ASP A 183 -11.18 7.07 7.67
CA ASP A 183 -11.76 8.31 8.19
C ASP A 183 -12.23 8.15 9.64
N CYS A 184 -12.84 7.01 9.96
CA CYS A 184 -13.26 6.68 11.33
C CYS A 184 -12.04 6.59 12.28
N ILE A 185 -10.96 5.93 11.83
CA ILE A 185 -9.69 5.85 12.57
C ILE A 185 -9.10 7.26 12.74
N SER A 186 -9.07 8.05 11.67
CA SER A 186 -8.57 9.42 11.71
C SER A 186 -9.31 10.28 12.72
N LYS A 187 -10.65 10.27 12.67
CA LYS A 187 -11.49 11.03 13.61
C LYS A 187 -11.29 10.60 15.06
N LYS A 188 -11.25 9.27 15.30
CA LYS A 188 -11.14 8.73 16.65
C LYS A 188 -9.79 9.04 17.31
N TYR A 189 -8.70 9.01 16.57
CA TYR A 189 -7.35 9.11 17.14
C TYR A 189 -6.67 10.46 16.97
N PHE A 190 -7.13 11.30 16.03
CA PHE A 190 -6.44 12.53 15.67
C PHE A 190 -7.31 13.79 15.67
N TYR A 191 -8.63 13.68 15.83
CA TYR A 191 -9.57 14.80 15.82
C TYR A 191 -10.41 14.91 17.10
N ASN A 192 -10.16 14.09 18.13
CA ASN A 192 -10.78 14.25 19.44
C ASN A 192 -9.96 15.28 20.25
N ASP A 193 -10.05 16.54 19.82
CA ASP A 193 -9.77 17.73 20.62
C ASP A 193 -10.84 18.78 20.33
#